data_0d647c155050d9c7e571981316e9da8d
#
_entry.id   0d647c155050d9c7e571981316e9da8d
#
_cell.length_a   1.000
_cell.length_b   1.000
_cell.length_c   1.000
_cell.angle_alpha   90.00
_cell.angle_beta   90.00
_cell.angle_gamma   90.00
#
_symmetry.space_group_name_H-M   'P 1'
#
loop_
_entity.id
_entity.type
_entity.pdbx_description
1 polymer ?
#
loop_
_entity_poly.entity_id
_entity_poly.type
_entity_poly.pdbx_seq_one_letter_code
_entity_poly.pdbx_strand_id
1 'polypeptide(L)'
;RYLANSEAWPSVYVTSPTLPSFLRLALTRHALQCLQGQRSDIKEALDLCEGGVLFLLCEELRECIPAYVRDPPPLDEVMESLVEAAPNAAARAIQETEATRRQKQQQKSTISSQSHSLSPQRARKARKLERNGHVDTAMHEAHTKWHSSLKYVESVGPVRESLPAYASRDMLLKTLRDQRVVLIAGETGCGKTTQVPQFILDDAIQRGCGSLCSIVVSQPRRVSAMGVAARVATERGESLDTSDIPDEAQVGYAIRGERRASKSCRLLFTTTGVLLRRLATGTDPNLESVSHVIVDEVHERSTDSDFLLLLLREVLARNPSLHIVLMSATIQAETFTSYFDGAPYLFIPGRTFPVQEHYLEDIVRLTSYRVPVPFTREDERLNKLVDGSMLSDADISTVRALCASNRTDYDLLAHTVAYAMKRAEKVD
;
A
#
# COMPACT_ATOMS: atom_id res chain seq x y z
N ARG A 1 -5.13 11.99 -23.07
CA ARG A 1 -5.57 11.36 -24.35
C ARG A 1 -5.83 12.45 -25.35
N TYR A 2 -5.12 12.42 -26.44
CA TYR A 2 -5.24 13.33 -27.57
C TYR A 2 -6.22 12.72 -28.58
N LEU A 3 -7.32 13.43 -28.89
CA LEU A 3 -8.20 13.06 -30.00
C LEU A 3 -8.27 14.27 -30.93
N ALA A 4 -7.55 14.20 -32.05
CA ALA A 4 -7.66 15.18 -33.13
C ALA A 4 -8.90 14.87 -33.97
N ASN A 5 -9.92 15.66 -33.85
CA ASN A 5 -10.96 15.80 -34.89
C ASN A 5 -10.68 17.06 -35.66
N SER A 6 -10.75 17.01 -36.97
CA SER A 6 -10.27 17.97 -37.96
C SER A 6 -10.93 19.37 -37.96
N GLU A 7 -11.82 19.69 -37.00
CA GLU A 7 -12.46 20.99 -36.85
C GLU A 7 -12.65 21.45 -35.39
N ALA A 8 -12.15 20.71 -34.39
CA ALA A 8 -12.25 21.09 -32.98
C ALA A 8 -10.87 21.15 -32.33
N TRP A 9 -10.66 22.15 -31.50
CA TRP A 9 -9.47 22.24 -30.65
C TRP A 9 -9.16 20.93 -29.93
N PRO A 10 -7.89 20.57 -29.78
CA PRO A 10 -7.53 19.34 -29.09
C PRO A 10 -8.05 19.33 -27.64
N SER A 11 -8.80 18.30 -27.29
CA SER A 11 -9.28 18.12 -25.92
C SER A 11 -8.15 17.51 -25.10
N VAL A 12 -7.60 18.28 -24.16
CA VAL A 12 -6.56 17.85 -23.24
C VAL A 12 -7.15 17.69 -21.84
N TYR A 13 -6.93 16.55 -21.23
CA TYR A 13 -7.30 16.29 -19.84
C TYR A 13 -6.11 15.74 -19.08
N VAL A 14 -5.79 16.37 -17.95
CA VAL A 14 -4.79 15.84 -17.03
C VAL A 14 -5.41 14.75 -16.20
N THR A 15 -4.94 13.51 -16.36
CA THR A 15 -5.34 12.35 -15.56
C THR A 15 -4.17 11.87 -14.74
N SER A 16 -4.36 11.75 -13.44
CA SER A 16 -3.38 11.18 -12.52
C SER A 16 -4.10 10.38 -11.44
N PRO A 17 -3.64 9.16 -11.12
CA PRO A 17 -4.20 8.40 -10.01
C PRO A 17 -3.81 8.97 -8.64
N THR A 18 -2.80 9.83 -8.58
CA THR A 18 -2.19 10.34 -7.34
C THR A 18 -2.59 11.77 -7.01
N LEU A 19 -2.96 12.59 -8.00
CA LEU A 19 -3.33 13.98 -7.77
C LEU A 19 -4.81 14.14 -7.40
N PRO A 20 -5.14 15.00 -6.41
CA PRO A 20 -6.50 15.38 -6.08
C PRO A 20 -7.29 15.91 -7.30
N SER A 21 -8.61 15.74 -7.29
CA SER A 21 -9.45 16.11 -8.44
C SER A 21 -9.36 17.58 -8.78
N PHE A 22 -9.31 18.49 -7.82
CA PHE A 22 -9.19 19.92 -8.03
C PHE A 22 -7.85 20.32 -8.67
N LEU A 23 -6.74 19.68 -8.27
CA LEU A 23 -5.44 19.91 -8.89
C LEU A 23 -5.40 19.41 -10.34
N ARG A 24 -6.05 18.28 -10.62
CA ARG A 24 -6.19 17.79 -12.01
C ARG A 24 -6.97 18.77 -12.88
N LEU A 25 -8.02 19.39 -12.34
CA LEU A 25 -8.78 20.43 -13.03
C LEU A 25 -7.95 21.69 -13.26
N ALA A 26 -7.22 22.17 -12.25
CA ALA A 26 -6.33 23.32 -12.36
C ALA A 26 -5.22 23.12 -13.40
N LEU A 27 -4.59 21.95 -13.40
CA LEU A 27 -3.58 21.57 -14.40
C LEU A 27 -4.18 21.39 -15.81
N THR A 28 -5.41 20.89 -15.91
CA THR A 28 -6.13 20.81 -17.19
C THR A 28 -6.40 22.20 -17.75
N ARG A 29 -6.85 23.14 -16.91
CA ARG A 29 -7.00 24.56 -17.27
C ARG A 29 -5.69 25.14 -17.79
N HIS A 30 -4.59 24.96 -17.03
CA HIS A 30 -3.28 25.47 -17.42
C HIS A 30 -2.82 24.90 -18.77
N ALA A 31 -2.98 23.60 -18.99
CA ALA A 31 -2.67 22.95 -20.27
C ALA A 31 -3.47 23.54 -21.43
N LEU A 32 -4.76 23.81 -21.24
CA LEU A 32 -5.61 24.45 -22.25
C LEU A 32 -5.17 25.89 -22.53
N GLN A 33 -4.80 26.65 -21.49
CA GLN A 33 -4.29 28.00 -21.62
C GLN A 33 -2.95 28.06 -22.38
N CYS A 34 -2.05 27.10 -22.14
CA CYS A 34 -0.80 26.96 -22.91
C CYS A 34 -1.07 26.71 -24.39
N LEU A 35 -2.01 25.83 -24.72
CA LEU A 35 -2.40 25.52 -26.09
C LEU A 35 -3.12 26.70 -26.78
N GLN A 36 -3.82 27.54 -26.00
CA GLN A 36 -4.53 28.75 -26.52
C GLN A 36 -3.61 29.95 -26.75
N GLY A 37 -2.32 29.87 -26.41
CA GLY A 37 -1.31 30.87 -26.73
C GLY A 37 -0.65 31.57 -25.56
N GLN A 38 -0.83 31.13 -24.30
CA GLN A 38 -0.05 31.64 -23.18
C GLN A 38 1.44 31.26 -23.29
N ARG A 39 1.74 30.17 -24.00
CA ARG A 39 3.11 29.74 -24.34
C ARG A 39 3.26 29.72 -25.86
N SER A 40 4.05 30.64 -26.37
CA SER A 40 4.25 30.79 -27.82
C SER A 40 4.91 29.61 -28.48
N ASP A 41 5.86 28.95 -27.79
CA ASP A 41 6.57 27.77 -28.23
C ASP A 41 5.64 26.54 -28.37
N ILE A 42 4.73 26.33 -27.43
CA ILE A 42 3.75 25.25 -27.48
C ILE A 42 2.72 25.50 -28.61
N LYS A 43 2.30 26.75 -28.76
CA LYS A 43 1.35 27.12 -29.79
C LYS A 43 1.96 26.99 -31.19
N GLU A 44 3.21 27.43 -31.38
CA GLU A 44 3.93 27.32 -32.64
C GLU A 44 4.12 25.85 -33.05
N ALA A 45 4.53 25.01 -32.09
CA ALA A 45 4.63 23.58 -32.33
C ALA A 45 3.30 22.89 -32.63
N LEU A 46 2.18 23.40 -32.07
CA LEU A 46 0.82 22.92 -32.37
C LEU A 46 0.41 23.32 -33.80
N ASP A 47 0.65 24.58 -34.19
CA ASP A 47 0.30 25.12 -35.50
C ASP A 47 1.09 24.43 -36.62
N LEU A 48 2.33 24.01 -36.35
CA LEU A 48 3.19 23.25 -37.27
C LEU A 48 2.90 21.72 -37.28
N CYS A 49 1.94 21.26 -36.47
CA CYS A 49 1.63 19.82 -36.28
C CYS A 49 2.85 18.96 -35.92
N GLU A 50 3.80 19.52 -35.20
CA GLU A 50 4.99 18.82 -34.75
C GLU A 50 4.71 17.82 -33.62
N GLY A 51 5.30 16.63 -33.67
CA GLY A 51 5.14 15.60 -32.65
C GLY A 51 5.67 15.97 -31.25
N GLY A 52 6.35 17.13 -31.11
CA GLY A 52 6.91 17.64 -29.88
C GLY A 52 5.93 18.33 -28.93
N VAL A 53 4.72 18.71 -29.38
CA VAL A 53 3.72 19.46 -28.57
C VAL A 53 3.42 18.78 -27.25
N LEU A 54 3.22 17.46 -27.25
CA LEU A 54 2.96 16.67 -26.05
C LEU A 54 4.14 16.70 -25.08
N PHE A 55 5.37 16.69 -25.58
CA PHE A 55 6.55 16.75 -24.75
C PHE A 55 6.67 18.11 -24.07
N LEU A 56 6.56 19.21 -24.84
CA LEU A 56 6.60 20.59 -24.31
C LEU A 56 5.49 20.83 -23.28
N LEU A 57 4.29 20.34 -23.55
CA LEU A 57 3.17 20.45 -22.61
C LEU A 57 3.40 19.65 -21.33
N CYS A 58 3.98 18.45 -21.43
CA CYS A 58 4.29 17.64 -20.25
C CYS A 58 5.41 18.26 -19.40
N GLU A 59 6.41 18.90 -20.02
CA GLU A 59 7.46 19.64 -19.32
C GLU A 59 6.88 20.83 -18.57
N GLU A 60 6.08 21.65 -19.23
CA GLU A 60 5.39 22.79 -18.64
C GLU A 60 4.55 22.36 -17.42
N LEU A 61 3.74 21.32 -17.58
CA LEU A 61 2.91 20.80 -16.47
C LEU A 61 3.77 20.29 -15.33
N ARG A 62 4.90 19.66 -15.61
CA ARG A 62 5.83 19.18 -14.57
C ARG A 62 6.41 20.34 -13.75
N GLU A 63 6.76 21.45 -14.40
CA GLU A 63 7.27 22.65 -13.74
C GLU A 63 6.20 23.36 -12.91
N CYS A 64 4.96 23.36 -13.34
CA CYS A 64 3.84 24.03 -12.66
C CYS A 64 3.31 23.24 -11.45
N ILE A 65 3.42 21.90 -11.42
CA ILE A 65 2.88 21.06 -10.33
C ILE A 65 3.31 21.53 -8.93
N PRO A 66 4.60 21.81 -8.65
CA PRO A 66 5.01 22.26 -7.33
C PRO A 66 4.38 23.58 -6.87
N ALA A 67 4.15 24.50 -7.81
CA ALA A 67 3.47 25.77 -7.53
C ALA A 67 1.98 25.57 -7.22
N TYR A 68 1.29 24.78 -8.02
CA TYR A 68 -0.13 24.46 -7.82
C TYR A 68 -0.41 23.61 -6.56
N VAL A 69 0.56 22.80 -6.14
CA VAL A 69 0.46 22.05 -4.88
C VAL A 69 0.65 22.96 -3.67
N ARG A 70 1.52 23.97 -3.79
CA ARG A 70 1.83 24.91 -2.70
C ARG A 70 0.72 25.96 -2.52
N ASP A 71 0.22 26.51 -3.62
CA ASP A 71 -0.78 27.56 -3.66
C ASP A 71 -1.79 27.28 -4.80
N PRO A 72 -2.79 26.43 -4.56
CA PRO A 72 -3.76 26.05 -5.59
C PRO A 72 -4.70 27.21 -5.89
N PRO A 73 -5.01 27.47 -7.18
CA PRO A 73 -5.96 28.50 -7.56
C PRO A 73 -7.37 28.18 -7.00
N PRO A 74 -8.19 29.20 -6.70
CA PRO A 74 -9.56 29.02 -6.25
C PRO A 74 -10.38 28.16 -7.22
N LEU A 75 -11.20 27.24 -6.67
CA LEU A 75 -11.92 26.27 -7.50
C LEU A 75 -12.96 26.92 -8.42
N ASP A 76 -13.61 27.97 -7.96
CA ASP A 76 -14.56 28.79 -8.71
C ASP A 76 -13.91 29.43 -9.95
N GLU A 77 -12.74 30.04 -9.80
CA GLU A 77 -11.94 30.59 -10.89
C GLU A 77 -11.51 29.55 -11.92
N VAL A 78 -11.11 28.35 -11.43
CA VAL A 78 -10.76 27.21 -12.28
C VAL A 78 -11.97 26.75 -13.07
N MET A 79 -13.13 26.64 -12.44
CA MET A 79 -14.37 26.19 -13.08
C MET A 79 -14.90 27.18 -14.10
N GLU A 80 -14.92 28.48 -13.80
CA GLU A 80 -15.37 29.52 -14.72
C GLU A 80 -14.53 29.53 -16.02
N SER A 81 -13.20 29.52 -15.89
CA SER A 81 -12.33 29.52 -17.06
C SER A 81 -12.32 28.22 -17.85
N LEU A 82 -12.61 27.07 -17.24
CA LEU A 82 -12.79 25.79 -17.95
C LEU A 82 -14.09 25.79 -18.76
N VAL A 83 -15.16 26.45 -18.28
CA VAL A 83 -16.42 26.64 -19.02
C VAL A 83 -16.22 27.56 -20.20
N GLU A 84 -15.45 28.63 -20.05
CA GLU A 84 -15.10 29.55 -21.13
C GLU A 84 -14.21 28.91 -22.21
N ALA A 85 -13.18 28.18 -21.78
CA ALA A 85 -12.19 27.55 -22.66
C ALA A 85 -12.73 26.35 -23.47
N ALA A 86 -13.74 25.66 -22.95
CA ALA A 86 -14.29 24.47 -23.58
C ALA A 86 -15.80 24.30 -23.34
N PRO A 87 -16.63 25.23 -23.86
CA PRO A 87 -18.08 25.23 -23.63
C PRO A 87 -18.76 23.94 -24.08
N ASN A 88 -18.24 23.27 -25.12
CA ASN A 88 -18.76 21.99 -25.61
C ASN A 88 -18.34 20.80 -24.73
N ALA A 89 -17.23 20.88 -24.02
CA ALA A 89 -16.75 19.79 -23.12
C ALA A 89 -17.52 19.80 -21.79
N ALA A 90 -17.80 20.99 -21.25
CA ALA A 90 -18.65 21.15 -20.07
C ALA A 90 -20.09 20.72 -20.34
N ALA A 91 -20.66 21.13 -21.48
CA ALA A 91 -21.98 20.70 -21.91
C ALA A 91 -22.08 19.19 -22.15
N ARG A 92 -21.06 18.58 -22.76
CA ARG A 92 -20.99 17.11 -22.92
C ARG A 92 -20.88 16.39 -21.58
N ALA A 93 -20.04 16.86 -20.65
CA ALA A 93 -19.90 16.24 -19.32
C ALA A 93 -21.21 16.31 -18.52
N ILE A 94 -21.96 17.42 -18.64
CA ILE A 94 -23.31 17.59 -18.06
C ILE A 94 -24.30 16.66 -18.75
N GLN A 95 -24.30 16.58 -20.09
CA GLN A 95 -25.16 15.68 -20.86
C GLN A 95 -24.86 14.20 -20.61
N GLU A 96 -23.59 13.81 -20.50
CA GLU A 96 -23.22 12.44 -20.17
C GLU A 96 -23.64 12.08 -18.73
N THR A 97 -23.56 13.01 -17.80
CA THR A 97 -24.02 12.81 -16.41
C THR A 97 -25.55 12.72 -16.37
N GLU A 98 -26.26 13.53 -17.14
CA GLU A 98 -27.73 13.47 -17.26
C GLU A 98 -28.19 12.26 -18.07
N ALA A 99 -27.52 11.89 -19.16
CA ALA A 99 -27.80 10.70 -19.94
C ALA A 99 -27.60 9.43 -19.09
N THR A 100 -26.53 9.40 -18.30
CA THR A 100 -26.27 8.30 -17.34
C THR A 100 -27.33 8.26 -16.23
N ARG A 101 -27.82 9.40 -15.76
CA ARG A 101 -28.95 9.50 -14.84
C ARG A 101 -30.27 9.05 -15.49
N ARG A 102 -30.54 9.47 -16.75
CA ARG A 102 -31.75 9.06 -17.50
C ARG A 102 -31.74 7.58 -17.87
N GLN A 103 -30.58 7.02 -18.27
CA GLN A 103 -30.42 5.58 -18.47
C GLN A 103 -30.63 4.79 -17.18
N LYS A 104 -30.13 5.27 -16.04
CA LYS A 104 -30.40 4.65 -14.73
C LYS A 104 -31.85 4.78 -14.29
N GLN A 105 -32.57 5.82 -14.70
CA GLN A 105 -34.01 5.96 -14.45
C GLN A 105 -34.85 5.11 -15.42
N GLN A 106 -34.52 5.04 -16.70
CA GLN A 106 -35.21 4.18 -17.69
C GLN A 106 -34.95 2.70 -17.43
N GLN A 107 -33.76 2.30 -17.00
CA GLN A 107 -33.50 0.94 -16.54
C GLN A 107 -34.29 0.57 -15.28
N LYS A 108 -34.67 1.55 -14.42
CA LYS A 108 -35.56 1.30 -13.27
C LYS A 108 -37.02 1.09 -13.65
N SER A 109 -37.49 1.61 -14.79
CA SER A 109 -38.87 1.45 -15.24
C SER A 109 -39.09 0.23 -16.13
N THR A 110 -38.05 -0.33 -16.75
CA THR A 110 -38.15 -1.50 -17.64
C THR A 110 -37.90 -2.84 -16.92
N ILE A 111 -37.46 -2.81 -15.64
CA ILE A 111 -37.14 -4.01 -14.84
C ILE A 111 -38.35 -4.48 -13.99
N SER A 112 -39.56 -3.97 -14.24
CA SER A 112 -40.77 -4.50 -13.59
C SER A 112 -41.41 -5.69 -14.32
N SER A 113 -40.88 -6.15 -15.45
CA SER A 113 -41.40 -7.30 -16.20
C SER A 113 -40.27 -8.02 -16.91
N GLN A 114 -39.53 -8.82 -16.21
CA GLN A 114 -38.96 -10.13 -16.57
C GLN A 114 -37.85 -10.53 -15.63
N SER A 115 -38.12 -11.57 -14.87
CA SER A 115 -37.23 -12.29 -13.98
C SER A 115 -36.11 -13.02 -14.73
N HIS A 116 -35.00 -13.09 -14.07
CA HIS A 116 -33.82 -13.96 -14.12
C HIS A 116 -32.55 -13.36 -14.68
N SER A 117 -31.61 -13.37 -13.78
CA SER A 117 -30.16 -13.40 -13.90
C SER A 117 -29.39 -12.08 -13.73
N LEU A 118 -28.53 -12.10 -12.70
CA LEU A 118 -27.37 -11.26 -12.43
C LEU A 118 -27.66 -9.79 -12.08
N SER A 119 -28.08 -9.58 -10.84
CA SER A 119 -28.12 -8.28 -10.21
C SER A 119 -26.71 -7.70 -10.02
N PRO A 120 -26.48 -6.38 -10.34
CA PRO A 120 -25.33 -5.67 -9.80
C PRO A 120 -25.47 -5.70 -8.28
N GLN A 121 -24.48 -6.26 -7.59
CA GLN A 121 -24.45 -6.29 -6.14
C GLN A 121 -24.54 -4.84 -5.65
N ARG A 122 -25.69 -4.44 -5.11
CA ARG A 122 -25.83 -3.26 -4.28
C ARG A 122 -24.74 -3.36 -3.23
N ALA A 123 -23.85 -2.37 -3.16
CA ALA A 123 -22.91 -2.24 -2.07
C ALA A 123 -23.70 -2.35 -0.78
N ARG A 124 -23.65 -3.51 -0.13
CA ARG A 124 -24.32 -3.73 1.16
C ARG A 124 -23.63 -2.79 2.13
N LYS A 125 -24.41 -1.88 2.73
CA LYS A 125 -23.95 -1.05 3.84
C LYS A 125 -23.31 -1.97 4.87
N ALA A 126 -22.09 -1.66 5.29
CA ALA A 126 -21.37 -2.51 6.24
C ALA A 126 -22.22 -2.67 7.52
N ARG A 127 -22.34 -3.90 7.97
CA ARG A 127 -23.17 -4.21 9.15
C ARG A 127 -22.31 -3.98 10.38
N LYS A 128 -22.84 -3.23 11.34
CA LYS A 128 -22.21 -3.05 12.65
C LYS A 128 -21.93 -4.40 13.30
N LEU A 129 -20.82 -4.50 14.03
CA LEU A 129 -20.49 -5.72 14.78
C LEU A 129 -21.53 -5.94 15.89
N GLU A 130 -22.12 -7.13 15.91
CA GLU A 130 -23.08 -7.58 16.91
C GLU A 130 -22.62 -8.90 17.48
N ARG A 131 -22.80 -9.06 18.80
CA ARG A 131 -22.46 -10.31 19.47
C ARG A 131 -23.36 -11.45 19.01
N ASN A 132 -22.74 -12.59 18.69
CA ASN A 132 -23.44 -13.81 18.29
C ASN A 132 -22.84 -14.99 19.06
N GLY A 133 -23.56 -15.47 20.08
CA GLY A 133 -23.09 -16.56 20.95
C GLY A 133 -22.82 -17.87 20.21
N HIS A 134 -23.61 -18.20 19.19
CA HIS A 134 -23.37 -19.42 18.38
C HIS A 134 -22.04 -19.32 17.61
N VAL A 135 -21.76 -18.15 17.04
CA VAL A 135 -20.49 -17.90 16.35
C VAL A 135 -19.33 -17.94 17.35
N ASP A 136 -19.49 -17.32 18.52
CA ASP A 136 -18.47 -17.32 19.57
C ASP A 136 -18.12 -18.75 20.03
N THR A 137 -19.14 -19.59 20.28
CA THR A 137 -18.94 -21.00 20.67
C THR A 137 -18.26 -21.78 19.56
N ALA A 138 -18.72 -21.67 18.31
CA ALA A 138 -18.11 -22.37 17.18
C ALA A 138 -16.65 -21.97 16.95
N MET A 139 -16.35 -20.67 17.07
CA MET A 139 -14.97 -20.17 16.96
C MET A 139 -14.08 -20.71 18.10
N HIS A 140 -14.60 -20.77 19.33
CA HIS A 140 -13.87 -21.30 20.47
C HIS A 140 -13.59 -22.80 20.33
N GLU A 141 -14.57 -23.58 19.90
CA GLU A 141 -14.41 -25.03 19.65
C GLU A 141 -13.39 -25.29 18.53
N ALA A 142 -13.50 -24.57 17.40
CA ALA A 142 -12.54 -24.70 16.30
C ALA A 142 -11.12 -24.33 16.72
N HIS A 143 -10.96 -23.24 17.47
CA HIS A 143 -9.68 -22.79 18.01
C HIS A 143 -9.07 -23.84 18.95
N THR A 144 -9.84 -24.37 19.89
CA THR A 144 -9.40 -25.39 20.84
C THR A 144 -8.99 -26.68 20.11
N LYS A 145 -9.82 -27.13 19.14
CA LYS A 145 -9.52 -28.29 18.31
C LYS A 145 -8.23 -28.13 17.52
N TRP A 146 -7.99 -26.94 16.94
CA TRP A 146 -6.77 -26.68 16.19
C TRP A 146 -5.53 -26.70 17.11
N HIS A 147 -5.59 -26.00 18.26
CA HIS A 147 -4.47 -25.93 19.20
C HIS A 147 -4.15 -27.27 19.87
N SER A 148 -5.08 -28.19 19.95
CA SER A 148 -4.86 -29.56 20.44
C SER A 148 -4.47 -30.56 19.33
N SER A 149 -4.44 -30.13 18.07
CA SER A 149 -4.05 -30.99 16.96
C SER A 149 -2.55 -31.30 16.98
N LEU A 150 -2.18 -32.52 16.57
CA LEU A 150 -0.78 -32.94 16.50
C LEU A 150 0.07 -31.98 15.65
N LYS A 151 -0.46 -31.53 14.51
CA LYS A 151 0.22 -30.57 13.63
C LYS A 151 0.53 -29.25 14.31
N TYR A 152 -0.40 -28.72 15.14
CA TYR A 152 -0.13 -27.50 15.88
C TYR A 152 0.92 -27.72 16.95
N VAL A 153 0.76 -28.74 17.77
CA VAL A 153 1.62 -29.02 18.92
C VAL A 153 3.07 -29.32 18.49
N GLU A 154 3.26 -30.08 17.44
CA GLU A 154 4.60 -30.51 17.01
C GLU A 154 5.32 -29.53 16.08
N SER A 155 4.59 -28.73 15.31
CA SER A 155 5.23 -27.88 14.30
C SER A 155 4.89 -26.40 14.39
N VAL A 156 3.61 -26.02 14.49
CA VAL A 156 3.20 -24.61 14.41
C VAL A 156 3.42 -23.88 15.74
N GLY A 157 2.96 -24.47 16.84
CA GLY A 157 3.05 -23.90 18.18
C GLY A 157 4.49 -23.54 18.56
N PRO A 158 5.43 -24.49 18.53
CA PRO A 158 6.84 -24.25 18.90
C PRO A 158 7.48 -23.12 18.05
N VAL A 159 7.17 -23.06 16.76
CA VAL A 159 7.69 -21.98 15.89
C VAL A 159 7.13 -20.64 16.30
N ARG A 160 5.80 -20.52 16.53
CA ARG A 160 5.17 -19.27 16.98
C ARG A 160 5.71 -18.83 18.36
N GLU A 161 5.84 -19.75 19.31
CA GLU A 161 6.33 -19.48 20.66
C GLU A 161 7.80 -19.07 20.68
N SER A 162 8.58 -19.55 19.72
CA SER A 162 9.98 -19.15 19.58
C SER A 162 10.18 -17.72 19.06
N LEU A 163 9.14 -17.07 18.52
CA LEU A 163 9.24 -15.71 17.98
C LEU A 163 9.32 -14.68 19.13
N PRO A 164 10.17 -13.65 19.02
CA PRO A 164 10.28 -12.61 20.03
C PRO A 164 8.94 -11.91 20.37
N ALA A 165 8.05 -11.75 19.39
CA ALA A 165 6.73 -11.17 19.59
C ALA A 165 5.86 -11.97 20.59
N TYR A 166 6.10 -13.28 20.71
CA TYR A 166 5.32 -14.13 21.63
C TYR A 166 5.59 -13.79 23.09
N ALA A 167 6.83 -13.48 23.44
CA ALA A 167 7.19 -13.07 24.80
C ALA A 167 6.51 -11.74 25.22
N SER A 168 6.16 -10.90 24.26
CA SER A 168 5.49 -9.60 24.49
C SER A 168 3.96 -9.68 24.45
N ARG A 169 3.38 -10.87 24.20
CA ARG A 169 1.95 -11.08 23.97
C ARG A 169 1.06 -10.50 25.08
N ASP A 170 1.31 -10.89 26.33
CA ASP A 170 0.45 -10.52 27.46
C ASP A 170 0.49 -9.01 27.75
N MET A 171 1.67 -8.40 27.65
CA MET A 171 1.85 -6.96 27.79
C MET A 171 1.10 -6.21 26.68
N LEU A 172 1.20 -6.67 25.43
CA LEU A 172 0.52 -6.10 24.28
C LEU A 172 -0.99 -6.18 24.45
N LEU A 173 -1.53 -7.35 24.80
CA LEU A 173 -2.97 -7.53 25.00
C LEU A 173 -3.50 -6.69 26.16
N LYS A 174 -2.76 -6.56 27.25
CA LYS A 174 -3.08 -5.66 28.35
C LYS A 174 -3.14 -4.21 27.87
N THR A 175 -2.12 -3.74 27.18
CA THR A 175 -2.06 -2.36 26.67
C THR A 175 -3.22 -2.07 25.71
N LEU A 176 -3.56 -3.02 24.83
CA LEU A 176 -4.68 -2.85 23.88
C LEU A 176 -6.05 -2.83 24.55
N ARG A 177 -6.21 -3.42 25.74
CA ARG A 177 -7.47 -3.31 26.52
C ARG A 177 -7.62 -1.93 27.16
N ASP A 178 -6.51 -1.32 27.56
CA ASP A 178 -6.49 -0.05 28.26
C ASP A 178 -6.43 1.15 27.30
N GLN A 179 -5.94 0.94 26.09
CA GLN A 179 -5.66 1.99 25.11
C GLN A 179 -6.23 1.68 23.73
N ARG A 180 -6.81 2.70 23.10
CA ARG A 180 -7.41 2.55 21.77
C ARG A 180 -6.39 2.65 20.62
N VAL A 181 -5.26 3.28 20.87
CA VAL A 181 -4.16 3.38 19.90
C VAL A 181 -2.88 2.88 20.58
N VAL A 182 -2.18 1.99 19.92
CA VAL A 182 -0.91 1.43 20.39
C VAL A 182 0.10 1.41 19.26
N LEU A 183 1.32 1.87 19.53
CA LEU A 183 2.43 1.78 18.59
C LEU A 183 3.35 0.62 19.02
N ILE A 184 3.62 -0.28 18.08
CA ILE A 184 4.50 -1.42 18.26
C ILE A 184 5.70 -1.26 17.32
N ALA A 185 6.87 -1.07 17.90
CA ALA A 185 8.10 -1.15 17.14
C ALA A 185 8.82 -2.47 17.43
N GLY A 186 9.63 -2.88 16.49
CA GLY A 186 10.46 -4.07 16.67
C GLY A 186 11.18 -4.41 15.39
N GLU A 187 12.28 -5.09 15.50
CA GLU A 187 13.12 -5.47 14.37
C GLU A 187 12.41 -6.39 13.37
N THR A 188 12.91 -6.42 12.15
CA THR A 188 12.40 -7.33 11.10
C THR A 188 12.60 -8.79 11.55
N GLY A 189 11.60 -9.62 11.28
CA GLY A 189 11.65 -11.04 11.66
C GLY A 189 11.25 -11.36 13.12
N CYS A 190 10.99 -10.36 13.98
CA CYS A 190 10.51 -10.63 15.34
C CYS A 190 9.07 -11.18 15.41
N GLY A 191 8.34 -11.25 14.31
CA GLY A 191 7.00 -11.82 14.21
C GLY A 191 5.85 -10.85 14.39
N LYS A 192 6.06 -9.52 14.42
CA LYS A 192 4.99 -8.51 14.55
C LYS A 192 3.83 -8.74 13.58
N THR A 193 4.14 -8.72 12.31
CA THR A 193 3.16 -8.77 11.20
C THR A 193 2.29 -10.01 11.24
N THR A 194 2.87 -11.16 11.60
CA THR A 194 2.14 -12.43 11.65
C THR A 194 1.47 -12.69 13.00
N GLN A 195 2.10 -12.34 14.11
CA GLN A 195 1.64 -12.75 15.43
C GLN A 195 0.69 -11.74 16.09
N VAL A 196 0.94 -10.44 15.98
CA VAL A 196 0.10 -9.41 16.64
C VAL A 196 -1.39 -9.53 16.26
N PRO A 197 -1.76 -9.64 14.97
CA PRO A 197 -3.14 -9.82 14.59
C PRO A 197 -3.76 -11.10 15.14
N GLN A 198 -2.97 -12.18 15.21
CA GLN A 198 -3.43 -13.47 15.77
C GLN A 198 -3.63 -13.40 17.28
N PHE A 199 -2.75 -12.73 18.03
CA PHE A 199 -2.92 -12.55 19.48
C PHE A 199 -4.23 -11.85 19.82
N ILE A 200 -4.59 -10.80 19.06
CA ILE A 200 -5.83 -10.06 19.25
C ILE A 200 -7.04 -10.96 18.98
N LEU A 201 -7.01 -11.72 17.89
CA LEU A 201 -8.10 -12.62 17.52
C LEU A 201 -8.22 -13.79 18.52
N ASP A 202 -7.11 -14.40 18.91
CA ASP A 202 -7.05 -15.53 19.84
C ASP A 202 -7.58 -15.09 21.23
N ASP A 203 -7.19 -13.91 21.72
CA ASP A 203 -7.70 -13.34 22.97
C ASP A 203 -9.23 -13.09 22.92
N ALA A 204 -9.73 -12.56 21.81
CA ALA A 204 -11.17 -12.35 21.63
C ALA A 204 -11.93 -13.69 21.60
N ILE A 205 -11.41 -14.71 20.95
CA ILE A 205 -11.99 -16.06 20.92
C ILE A 205 -12.00 -16.68 22.32
N GLN A 206 -10.88 -16.62 23.04
CA GLN A 206 -10.78 -17.16 24.41
C GLN A 206 -11.72 -16.46 25.39
N ARG A 207 -11.99 -15.18 25.21
CA ARG A 207 -12.97 -14.41 26.03
C ARG A 207 -14.44 -14.60 25.59
N GLY A 208 -14.72 -15.45 24.59
CA GLY A 208 -16.08 -15.67 24.09
C GLY A 208 -16.70 -14.43 23.43
N CYS A 209 -15.90 -13.63 22.75
CA CYS A 209 -16.33 -12.46 21.99
C CYS A 209 -15.70 -12.39 20.58
N GLY A 210 -15.37 -13.53 20.02
CA GLY A 210 -14.78 -13.64 18.67
C GLY A 210 -15.68 -13.04 17.58
N SER A 211 -17.01 -13.10 17.74
CA SER A 211 -17.96 -12.50 16.79
C SER A 211 -17.88 -10.97 16.74
N LEU A 212 -17.42 -10.32 17.80
CA LEU A 212 -17.18 -8.88 17.86
C LEU A 212 -15.77 -8.50 17.35
N CYS A 213 -14.90 -9.48 17.12
CA CYS A 213 -13.55 -9.24 16.64
C CYS A 213 -13.54 -9.26 15.10
N SER A 214 -13.17 -8.16 14.52
CA SER A 214 -12.94 -8.01 13.07
C SER A 214 -11.72 -7.13 12.86
N ILE A 215 -10.65 -7.72 12.37
CA ILE A 215 -9.33 -7.10 12.25
C ILE A 215 -9.03 -6.85 10.78
N VAL A 216 -8.65 -5.62 10.45
CA VAL A 216 -8.15 -5.26 9.13
C VAL A 216 -6.68 -4.87 9.26
N VAL A 217 -5.79 -5.58 8.56
CA VAL A 217 -4.36 -5.31 8.53
C VAL A 217 -4.01 -4.64 7.21
N SER A 218 -3.55 -3.40 7.27
CA SER A 218 -3.09 -2.66 6.11
C SER A 218 -1.61 -2.93 5.84
N GLN A 219 -1.30 -3.35 4.60
CA GLN A 219 0.05 -3.61 4.11
C GLN A 219 0.37 -2.65 2.95
N PRO A 220 1.58 -2.12 2.85
CA PRO A 220 1.92 -1.21 1.75
C PRO A 220 1.98 -1.92 0.40
N ARG A 221 2.36 -3.20 0.38
CA ARG A 221 2.62 -3.97 -0.84
C ARG A 221 1.63 -5.11 -1.03
N ARG A 222 1.22 -5.35 -2.30
CA ARG A 222 0.30 -6.45 -2.65
C ARG A 222 0.86 -7.81 -2.27
N VAL A 223 2.13 -8.05 -2.61
CA VAL A 223 2.81 -9.33 -2.32
C VAL A 223 2.87 -9.59 -0.82
N SER A 224 3.15 -8.56 0.00
CA SER A 224 3.15 -8.68 1.45
C SER A 224 1.76 -9.03 1.99
N ALA A 225 0.70 -8.35 1.53
CA ALA A 225 -0.66 -8.64 1.98
C ALA A 225 -1.07 -10.10 1.70
N MET A 226 -0.76 -10.60 0.50
CA MET A 226 -1.06 -11.99 0.11
C MET A 226 -0.21 -12.99 0.88
N GLY A 227 1.11 -12.78 0.92
CA GLY A 227 2.06 -13.71 1.54
C GLY A 227 1.85 -13.84 3.05
N VAL A 228 1.60 -12.70 3.74
CA VAL A 228 1.31 -12.72 5.18
C VAL A 228 -0.05 -13.39 5.45
N ALA A 229 -1.07 -13.10 4.65
CA ALA A 229 -2.37 -13.76 4.79
C ALA A 229 -2.25 -15.29 4.64
N ALA A 230 -1.55 -15.77 3.61
CA ALA A 230 -1.31 -17.20 3.37
C ALA A 230 -0.54 -17.83 4.54
N ARG A 231 0.51 -17.16 5.05
CA ARG A 231 1.28 -17.61 6.20
C ARG A 231 0.42 -17.73 7.45
N VAL A 232 -0.36 -16.70 7.77
CA VAL A 232 -1.25 -16.69 8.95
C VAL A 232 -2.35 -17.73 8.82
N ALA A 233 -2.94 -17.90 7.63
CA ALA A 233 -3.91 -18.97 7.37
C ALA A 233 -3.31 -20.35 7.66
N THR A 234 -2.11 -20.63 7.15
CA THR A 234 -1.39 -21.88 7.42
C THR A 234 -1.13 -22.09 8.91
N GLU A 235 -0.74 -21.05 9.64
CA GLU A 235 -0.52 -21.12 11.10
C GLU A 235 -1.83 -21.36 11.88
N ARG A 236 -2.98 -21.03 11.29
CA ARG A 236 -4.32 -21.28 11.84
C ARG A 236 -4.99 -22.56 11.30
N GLY A 237 -4.27 -23.34 10.51
CA GLY A 237 -4.80 -24.58 9.91
C GLY A 237 -5.74 -24.34 8.75
N GLU A 238 -5.73 -23.15 8.18
CA GLU A 238 -6.54 -22.75 7.02
C GLU A 238 -5.67 -22.70 5.75
N SER A 239 -6.29 -22.71 4.57
CA SER A 239 -5.61 -22.52 3.28
C SER A 239 -6.33 -21.47 2.45
N LEU A 240 -5.55 -20.62 1.79
CA LEU A 240 -6.04 -19.62 0.83
C LEU A 240 -5.74 -20.00 -0.62
N ASP A 241 -5.09 -21.15 -0.86
CA ASP A 241 -4.63 -21.57 -2.20
C ASP A 241 -5.71 -22.36 -2.97
N THR A 242 -6.79 -22.76 -2.29
CA THR A 242 -7.89 -23.49 -2.92
C THR A 242 -8.84 -22.56 -3.67
N SER A 243 -9.43 -23.04 -4.77
CA SER A 243 -10.45 -22.29 -5.53
C SER A 243 -11.64 -21.88 -4.67
N ASP A 244 -12.03 -22.75 -3.74
CA ASP A 244 -13.12 -22.53 -2.80
C ASP A 244 -12.60 -22.38 -1.38
N ILE A 245 -12.71 -21.16 -0.84
CA ILE A 245 -12.38 -20.87 0.55
C ILE A 245 -13.55 -21.34 1.42
N PRO A 246 -13.31 -22.19 2.43
CA PRO A 246 -14.37 -22.62 3.34
C PRO A 246 -15.10 -21.43 3.97
N ASP A 247 -16.42 -21.53 4.10
CA ASP A 247 -17.24 -20.44 4.68
C ASP A 247 -16.84 -20.12 6.13
N GLU A 248 -16.20 -21.07 6.84
CA GLU A 248 -15.73 -20.90 8.21
C GLU A 248 -14.33 -20.26 8.30
N ALA A 249 -13.60 -20.14 7.19
CA ALA A 249 -12.25 -19.56 7.20
C ALA A 249 -12.23 -18.15 7.81
N GLN A 250 -11.35 -17.95 8.77
CA GLN A 250 -11.25 -16.70 9.53
C GLN A 250 -10.24 -15.72 8.94
N VAL A 251 -9.30 -16.21 8.13
CA VAL A 251 -8.25 -15.41 7.50
C VAL A 251 -8.59 -15.17 6.03
N GLY A 252 -8.23 -14.00 5.53
CA GLY A 252 -8.39 -13.66 4.13
C GLY A 252 -7.55 -12.46 3.72
N TYR A 253 -7.55 -12.15 2.41
CA TYR A 253 -6.95 -10.93 1.91
C TYR A 253 -7.83 -10.22 0.88
N ALA A 254 -7.59 -8.92 0.74
CA ALA A 254 -8.21 -8.08 -0.27
C ALA A 254 -7.20 -7.09 -0.85
N ILE A 255 -6.92 -7.20 -2.13
CA ILE A 255 -6.05 -6.31 -2.89
C ILE A 255 -6.81 -5.73 -4.08
N ARG A 256 -6.21 -4.79 -4.80
CA ARG A 256 -6.87 -4.19 -5.97
C ARG A 256 -7.14 -5.27 -7.04
N GLY A 257 -8.43 -5.50 -7.33
CA GLY A 257 -8.89 -6.45 -8.35
C GLY A 257 -9.07 -7.88 -7.85
N GLU A 258 -8.66 -8.20 -6.62
CA GLU A 258 -8.78 -9.55 -6.08
C GLU A 258 -9.16 -9.54 -4.60
N ARG A 259 -10.08 -10.42 -4.23
CA ARG A 259 -10.47 -10.66 -2.84
C ARG A 259 -10.61 -12.16 -2.60
N ARG A 260 -9.86 -12.65 -1.63
CA ARG A 260 -9.98 -14.01 -1.11
C ARG A 260 -10.28 -13.95 0.38
N ALA A 261 -11.53 -14.04 0.72
CA ALA A 261 -11.99 -14.03 2.10
C ALA A 261 -13.40 -14.63 2.16
N SER A 262 -13.64 -15.46 3.15
CA SER A 262 -14.95 -16.03 3.47
C SER A 262 -15.91 -14.96 3.99
N LYS A 263 -17.17 -15.34 4.22
CA LYS A 263 -18.15 -14.52 4.93
C LYS A 263 -17.86 -14.42 6.43
N SER A 264 -17.20 -15.44 6.98
CA SER A 264 -16.79 -15.52 8.40
C SER A 264 -15.39 -14.93 8.67
N CYS A 265 -14.76 -14.30 7.67
CA CYS A 265 -13.43 -13.72 7.80
C CYS A 265 -13.38 -12.69 8.94
N ARG A 266 -12.45 -12.90 9.89
CA ARG A 266 -12.21 -12.05 11.06
C ARG A 266 -10.89 -11.32 10.99
N LEU A 267 -9.96 -11.82 10.20
CA LEU A 267 -8.62 -11.27 10.00
C LEU A 267 -8.39 -11.07 8.51
N LEU A 268 -8.53 -9.82 8.05
CA LEU A 268 -8.41 -9.44 6.65
C LEU A 268 -7.13 -8.65 6.42
N PHE A 269 -6.21 -9.21 5.64
CA PHE A 269 -5.04 -8.50 5.14
C PHE A 269 -5.41 -7.72 3.88
N THR A 270 -5.05 -6.44 3.82
CA THR A 270 -5.43 -5.60 2.68
C THR A 270 -4.31 -4.63 2.32
N THR A 271 -4.27 -4.16 1.09
CA THR A 271 -3.38 -3.06 0.75
C THR A 271 -3.96 -1.73 1.23
N THR A 272 -3.06 -0.79 1.58
CA THR A 272 -3.42 0.55 2.07
C THR A 272 -4.44 1.24 1.16
N GLY A 273 -4.25 1.19 -0.17
CA GLY A 273 -5.19 1.78 -1.12
C GLY A 273 -6.59 1.15 -1.14
N VAL A 274 -6.73 -0.14 -0.78
CA VAL A 274 -8.06 -0.78 -0.66
C VAL A 274 -8.79 -0.30 0.59
N LEU A 275 -8.08 -0.15 1.71
CA LEU A 275 -8.65 0.38 2.95
C LEU A 275 -9.03 1.86 2.81
N LEU A 276 -8.16 2.67 2.17
CA LEU A 276 -8.48 4.06 1.82
C LEU A 276 -9.75 4.17 0.97
N ARG A 277 -9.87 3.30 -0.05
CA ARG A 277 -11.09 3.27 -0.88
C ARG A 277 -12.33 2.94 -0.06
N ARG A 278 -12.25 1.99 0.87
CA ARG A 278 -13.36 1.60 1.75
C ARG A 278 -13.86 2.78 2.59
N LEU A 279 -12.95 3.58 3.13
CA LEU A 279 -13.24 4.81 3.87
C LEU A 279 -13.84 5.88 2.96
N ALA A 280 -13.24 6.14 1.79
CA ALA A 280 -13.65 7.18 0.87
C ALA A 280 -14.96 6.89 0.13
N THR A 281 -15.26 5.62 -0.22
CA THR A 281 -16.49 5.25 -0.96
C THR A 281 -17.76 5.22 -0.10
N GLY A 282 -17.63 5.44 1.21
CA GLY A 282 -18.76 5.49 2.13
C GLY A 282 -19.45 4.13 2.36
N THR A 283 -18.82 3.01 1.97
CA THR A 283 -19.37 1.68 2.28
C THR A 283 -19.33 1.38 3.78
N ASP A 284 -18.29 1.87 4.45
CA ASP A 284 -18.11 1.79 5.91
C ASP A 284 -17.21 2.96 6.38
N PRO A 285 -17.70 4.21 6.30
CA PRO A 285 -16.86 5.40 6.49
C PRO A 285 -16.38 5.56 7.94
N ASN A 286 -17.09 4.96 8.89
CA ASN A 286 -16.73 4.97 10.30
C ASN A 286 -16.15 3.64 10.79
N LEU A 287 -15.89 2.68 9.90
CA LEU A 287 -15.40 1.34 10.25
C LEU A 287 -16.23 0.65 11.35
N GLU A 288 -17.57 0.78 11.29
CA GLU A 288 -18.46 0.18 12.29
C GLU A 288 -18.46 -1.35 12.25
N SER A 289 -18.04 -1.94 11.12
CA SER A 289 -17.87 -3.38 10.95
C SER A 289 -16.46 -3.89 11.30
N VAL A 290 -15.60 -3.03 11.86
CA VAL A 290 -14.21 -3.32 12.20
C VAL A 290 -13.95 -2.99 13.65
N SER A 291 -13.33 -3.90 14.38
CA SER A 291 -12.92 -3.68 15.78
C SER A 291 -11.49 -3.15 15.88
N HIS A 292 -10.60 -3.64 15.03
CA HIS A 292 -9.19 -3.26 15.04
C HIS A 292 -8.70 -2.97 13.63
N VAL A 293 -7.97 -1.88 13.48
CA VAL A 293 -7.18 -1.59 12.28
C VAL A 293 -5.71 -1.67 12.67
N ILE A 294 -4.95 -2.50 11.97
CA ILE A 294 -3.51 -2.61 12.12
C ILE A 294 -2.89 -1.98 10.87
N VAL A 295 -2.06 -0.96 11.05
CA VAL A 295 -1.30 -0.35 9.96
C VAL A 295 0.14 -0.82 10.10
N ASP A 296 0.56 -1.66 9.18
CA ASP A 296 1.92 -2.21 9.19
C ASP A 296 2.88 -1.37 8.34
N GLU A 297 4.16 -1.45 8.67
CA GLU A 297 5.27 -0.77 7.99
C GLU A 297 5.08 0.77 7.91
N VAL A 298 4.55 1.39 9.00
CA VAL A 298 4.30 2.84 9.02
C VAL A 298 5.56 3.69 8.82
N HIS A 299 6.74 3.12 9.05
CA HIS A 299 8.02 3.79 8.84
C HIS A 299 8.37 4.02 7.35
N GLU A 300 7.73 3.30 6.41
CA GLU A 300 7.92 3.54 4.97
C GLU A 300 7.40 4.92 4.54
N ARG A 301 6.55 5.58 5.33
CA ARG A 301 6.03 6.93 5.11
C ARG A 301 5.49 7.14 3.70
N SER A 302 4.81 6.13 3.13
CA SER A 302 4.16 6.29 1.85
C SER A 302 3.00 7.29 1.95
N THR A 303 2.74 8.04 0.89
CA THR A 303 1.62 9.00 0.81
C THR A 303 0.30 8.34 1.18
N ASP A 304 0.03 7.14 0.68
CA ASP A 304 -1.19 6.38 1.01
C ASP A 304 -1.27 6.05 2.50
N SER A 305 -0.14 5.69 3.14
CA SER A 305 -0.10 5.38 4.57
C SER A 305 -0.34 6.63 5.41
N ASP A 306 0.26 7.76 5.06
CA ASP A 306 0.07 9.01 5.78
C ASP A 306 -1.39 9.52 5.66
N PHE A 307 -2.01 9.41 4.48
CA PHE A 307 -3.43 9.69 4.31
C PHE A 307 -4.33 8.74 5.10
N LEU A 308 -3.97 7.44 5.16
CA LEU A 308 -4.70 6.48 5.96
C LEU A 308 -4.68 6.87 7.45
N LEU A 309 -3.52 7.24 7.99
CA LEU A 309 -3.38 7.67 9.39
C LEU A 309 -4.23 8.91 9.69
N LEU A 310 -4.27 9.88 8.78
CA LEU A 310 -5.12 11.06 8.90
C LEU A 310 -6.60 10.69 8.99
N LEU A 311 -7.09 9.86 8.07
CA LEU A 311 -8.49 9.42 8.09
C LEU A 311 -8.81 8.56 9.31
N LEU A 312 -7.90 7.70 9.74
CA LEU A 312 -8.09 6.87 10.94
C LEU A 312 -8.20 7.72 12.22
N ARG A 313 -7.45 8.82 12.32
CA ARG A 313 -7.57 9.76 13.43
C ARG A 313 -8.97 10.39 13.48
N GLU A 314 -9.54 10.76 12.33
CA GLU A 314 -10.91 11.26 12.26
C GLU A 314 -11.94 10.17 12.61
N VAL A 315 -11.74 8.94 12.16
CA VAL A 315 -12.64 7.82 12.46
C VAL A 315 -12.61 7.48 13.95
N LEU A 316 -11.46 7.55 14.61
CA LEU A 316 -11.36 7.37 16.07
C LEU A 316 -12.27 8.31 16.86
N ALA A 317 -12.45 9.55 16.41
CA ALA A 317 -13.35 10.50 17.05
C ALA A 317 -14.83 10.13 16.88
N ARG A 318 -15.18 9.45 15.77
CA ARG A 318 -16.57 9.06 15.44
C ARG A 318 -16.93 7.65 15.90
N ASN A 319 -15.95 6.74 15.97
CA ASN A 319 -16.14 5.35 16.36
C ASN A 319 -15.38 5.04 17.66
N PRO A 320 -16.04 5.07 18.82
CA PRO A 320 -15.40 4.85 20.12
C PRO A 320 -14.98 3.39 20.36
N SER A 321 -15.48 2.43 19.58
CA SER A 321 -15.14 1.01 19.69
C SER A 321 -13.96 0.58 18.83
N LEU A 322 -13.45 1.46 17.96
CA LEU A 322 -12.30 1.18 17.10
C LEU A 322 -10.99 1.24 17.87
N HIS A 323 -10.13 0.25 17.65
CA HIS A 323 -8.75 0.23 18.12
C HIS A 323 -7.80 0.31 16.92
N ILE A 324 -6.69 1.02 17.08
CA ILE A 324 -5.65 1.15 16.04
C ILE A 324 -4.33 0.65 16.60
N VAL A 325 -3.67 -0.20 15.82
CA VAL A 325 -2.32 -0.67 16.10
C VAL A 325 -1.42 -0.22 14.96
N LEU A 326 -0.38 0.53 15.29
CA LEU A 326 0.65 0.94 14.34
C LEU A 326 1.86 0.05 14.52
N MET A 327 2.37 -0.54 13.44
CA MET A 327 3.57 -1.39 13.51
C MET A 327 4.69 -0.79 12.66
N SER A 328 5.90 -0.76 13.24
CA SER A 328 7.10 -0.17 12.63
C SER A 328 8.31 -1.08 12.80
N ALA A 329 9.22 -1.07 11.82
CA ALA A 329 10.53 -1.71 11.97
C ALA A 329 11.57 -0.79 12.65
N THR A 330 11.32 0.50 12.72
CA THR A 330 12.26 1.49 13.27
C THR A 330 11.75 2.12 14.56
N ILE A 331 12.71 2.65 15.36
CA ILE A 331 12.47 3.23 16.69
C ILE A 331 11.91 4.68 16.63
N GLN A 332 11.70 5.26 15.44
CA GLN A 332 11.15 6.62 15.31
C GLN A 332 9.68 6.72 15.77
N ALA A 333 9.47 6.35 17.04
CA ALA A 333 8.16 6.29 17.65
C ALA A 333 7.58 7.67 17.98
N GLU A 334 8.43 8.64 18.27
CA GLU A 334 8.04 9.96 18.83
C GLU A 334 7.05 10.72 17.94
N THR A 335 7.26 10.68 16.62
CA THR A 335 6.37 11.34 15.67
C THR A 335 4.96 10.75 15.70
N PHE A 336 4.84 9.43 15.76
CA PHE A 336 3.53 8.74 15.75
C PHE A 336 2.85 8.81 17.10
N THR A 337 3.61 8.70 18.21
CA THR A 337 3.05 8.83 19.56
C THR A 337 2.49 10.23 19.81
N SER A 338 3.22 11.27 19.38
CA SER A 338 2.72 12.65 19.46
C SER A 338 1.51 12.89 18.57
N TYR A 339 1.48 12.31 17.38
CA TYR A 339 0.36 12.44 16.44
C TYR A 339 -0.93 11.84 16.98
N PHE A 340 -0.85 10.77 17.78
CA PHE A 340 -1.97 10.10 18.42
C PHE A 340 -2.04 10.37 19.94
N ASP A 341 -1.84 11.63 20.34
CA ASP A 341 -2.09 12.15 21.68
C ASP A 341 -1.39 11.36 22.83
N GLY A 342 -0.16 10.91 22.60
CA GLY A 342 0.64 10.16 23.56
C GLY A 342 0.35 8.66 23.59
N ALA A 343 -0.03 8.08 22.45
CA ALA A 343 -0.26 6.63 22.35
C ALA A 343 0.92 5.83 22.91
N PRO A 344 0.68 4.77 23.71
CA PRO A 344 1.74 3.96 24.28
C PRO A 344 2.59 3.28 23.22
N TYR A 345 3.87 3.20 23.51
CA TYR A 345 4.89 2.59 22.68
C TYR A 345 5.36 1.28 23.30
N LEU A 346 5.31 0.21 22.52
CA LEU A 346 5.82 -1.10 22.87
C LEU A 346 6.96 -1.48 21.94
N PHE A 347 8.10 -1.87 22.50
CA PHE A 347 9.23 -2.36 21.73
C PHE A 347 9.34 -3.88 21.86
N ILE A 348 9.40 -4.57 20.72
CA ILE A 348 9.64 -6.01 20.63
C ILE A 348 11.07 -6.21 20.15
N PRO A 349 11.98 -6.72 21.00
CA PRO A 349 13.34 -6.99 20.57
C PRO A 349 13.35 -8.07 19.47
N GLY A 350 14.19 -7.89 18.45
CA GLY A 350 14.38 -8.86 17.39
C GLY A 350 15.38 -9.94 17.75
N ARG A 351 15.49 -10.98 16.90
CA ARG A 351 16.65 -11.84 16.87
C ARG A 351 17.71 -11.17 16.01
N THR A 352 18.72 -10.61 16.62
CA THR A 352 19.87 -10.06 15.90
C THR A 352 20.72 -11.20 15.37
N PHE A 353 20.60 -11.48 14.08
CA PHE A 353 21.64 -12.25 13.41
C PHE A 353 22.75 -11.28 13.01
N PRO A 354 24.02 -11.66 13.15
CA PRO A 354 25.12 -10.84 12.71
C PRO A 354 24.99 -10.62 11.19
N VAL A 355 24.81 -9.36 10.78
CA VAL A 355 24.74 -8.97 9.38
C VAL A 355 26.08 -8.38 9.00
N GLN A 356 26.75 -8.97 8.02
CA GLN A 356 27.95 -8.41 7.43
C GLN A 356 27.55 -7.62 6.18
N GLU A 357 27.75 -6.32 6.24
CA GLU A 357 27.49 -5.44 5.11
C GLU A 357 28.67 -5.48 4.14
N HIS A 358 28.37 -5.62 2.87
CA HIS A 358 29.34 -5.55 1.77
C HIS A 358 28.88 -4.49 0.78
N TYR A 359 29.73 -3.52 0.52
CA TYR A 359 29.50 -2.46 -0.46
C TYR A 359 29.98 -2.88 -1.85
N LEU A 360 29.73 -2.06 -2.85
CA LEU A 360 30.04 -2.36 -4.24
C LEU A 360 31.53 -2.74 -4.46
N GLU A 361 32.42 -2.00 -3.84
CA GLU A 361 33.85 -2.24 -3.86
C GLU A 361 34.25 -3.59 -3.24
N ASP A 362 33.59 -3.98 -2.15
CA ASP A 362 33.79 -5.29 -1.55
C ASP A 362 33.32 -6.40 -2.48
N ILE A 363 32.14 -6.23 -3.08
CA ILE A 363 31.56 -7.22 -3.99
C ILE A 363 32.44 -7.41 -5.23
N VAL A 364 32.91 -6.34 -5.84
CA VAL A 364 33.82 -6.41 -6.99
C VAL A 364 35.09 -7.18 -6.63
N ARG A 365 35.68 -6.91 -5.47
CA ARG A 365 36.87 -7.62 -4.95
C ARG A 365 36.57 -9.09 -4.66
N LEU A 366 35.49 -9.40 -3.94
CA LEU A 366 35.13 -10.73 -3.48
C LEU A 366 34.73 -11.66 -4.64
N THR A 367 34.08 -11.12 -5.66
CA THR A 367 33.63 -11.87 -6.84
C THR A 367 34.67 -11.88 -7.95
N SER A 368 35.71 -11.03 -7.87
CA SER A 368 36.66 -10.78 -8.95
C SER A 368 35.98 -10.40 -10.28
N TYR A 369 34.80 -9.80 -10.21
CA TYR A 369 34.03 -9.37 -11.38
C TYR A 369 34.75 -8.24 -12.13
N ARG A 370 34.67 -8.27 -13.47
CA ARG A 370 35.29 -7.26 -14.33
C ARG A 370 34.29 -6.81 -15.40
N VAL A 371 34.20 -5.49 -15.57
CA VAL A 371 33.45 -4.93 -16.70
C VAL A 371 34.26 -5.06 -17.98
N PRO A 372 33.67 -5.54 -19.07
CA PRO A 372 34.40 -5.80 -20.31
C PRO A 372 35.00 -4.57 -21.00
N VAL A 373 34.49 -3.37 -20.70
CA VAL A 373 34.92 -2.11 -21.34
C VAL A 373 35.61 -1.22 -20.32
N PRO A 374 36.89 -0.79 -20.53
CA PRO A 374 37.57 0.12 -19.63
C PRO A 374 36.87 1.50 -19.65
N PHE A 375 36.52 2.00 -18.47
CA PHE A 375 35.94 3.32 -18.30
C PHE A 375 37.07 4.36 -18.23
N THR A 376 37.05 5.37 -19.12
CA THR A 376 38.11 6.38 -19.27
C THR A 376 37.75 7.75 -18.68
N ARG A 377 36.54 7.93 -18.10
CA ARG A 377 36.12 9.22 -17.59
C ARG A 377 36.56 9.39 -16.12
N GLU A 378 37.38 10.41 -15.85
CA GLU A 378 37.76 10.79 -14.50
C GLU A 378 36.59 11.53 -13.80
N ASP A 379 36.15 11.02 -12.65
CA ASP A 379 35.21 11.69 -11.77
C ASP A 379 35.86 11.88 -10.38
N GLU A 380 36.11 13.13 -10.02
CA GLU A 380 36.76 13.49 -8.74
C GLU A 380 36.00 12.96 -7.51
N ARG A 381 34.68 12.78 -7.58
CA ARG A 381 33.89 12.23 -6.47
C ARG A 381 34.17 10.74 -6.27
N LEU A 382 34.36 10.02 -7.37
CA LEU A 382 34.70 8.59 -7.33
C LEU A 382 36.14 8.34 -6.89
N ASN A 383 37.05 9.28 -7.19
CA ASN A 383 38.44 9.22 -6.72
C ASN A 383 38.52 9.29 -5.18
N LYS A 384 37.68 10.13 -4.54
CA LYS A 384 37.62 10.23 -3.07
C LYS A 384 37.07 9.00 -2.37
N LEU A 385 36.17 8.24 -3.03
CA LEU A 385 35.61 7.00 -2.49
C LEU A 385 36.61 5.83 -2.55
N VAL A 386 37.57 5.91 -3.44
CA VAL A 386 38.55 4.85 -3.69
C VAL A 386 39.89 5.13 -3.01
N ASP A 387 40.17 6.39 -2.67
CA ASP A 387 41.37 6.79 -1.95
C ASP A 387 41.44 6.15 -0.56
N GLY A 388 42.42 5.28 -0.36
CA GLY A 388 42.61 4.52 0.88
C GLY A 388 42.04 3.09 0.89
N SER A 389 41.43 2.63 -0.23
CA SER A 389 40.92 1.25 -0.34
C SER A 389 42.02 0.26 -0.72
N MET A 390 41.94 -0.97 -0.21
CA MET A 390 42.83 -2.09 -0.60
C MET A 390 42.41 -2.72 -1.97
N LEU A 391 41.94 -1.89 -2.90
CA LEU A 391 41.47 -2.34 -4.22
C LEU A 391 42.61 -2.32 -5.24
N SER A 392 42.63 -3.28 -6.15
CA SER A 392 43.51 -3.25 -7.29
C SER A 392 43.07 -2.22 -8.34
N ASP A 393 43.95 -1.76 -9.21
CA ASP A 393 43.61 -0.81 -10.31
C ASP A 393 42.45 -1.34 -11.18
N ALA A 394 42.42 -2.67 -11.39
CA ALA A 394 41.35 -3.32 -12.11
C ALA A 394 39.99 -3.31 -11.37
N ASP A 395 40.01 -3.42 -10.03
CA ASP A 395 38.80 -3.28 -9.21
C ASP A 395 38.30 -1.84 -9.27
N ILE A 396 39.19 -0.87 -9.12
CA ILE A 396 38.89 0.57 -9.19
C ILE A 396 38.24 0.92 -10.53
N SER A 397 38.80 0.44 -11.63
CA SER A 397 38.27 0.65 -12.99
C SER A 397 36.85 0.06 -13.12
N THR A 398 36.63 -1.13 -12.57
CA THR A 398 35.33 -1.80 -12.58
C THR A 398 34.29 -1.06 -11.75
N VAL A 399 34.62 -0.64 -10.52
CA VAL A 399 33.72 0.13 -9.64
C VAL A 399 33.33 1.46 -10.31
N ARG A 400 34.29 2.17 -10.92
CA ARG A 400 34.02 3.42 -11.66
C ARG A 400 33.04 3.19 -12.82
N ALA A 401 33.23 2.14 -13.62
CA ALA A 401 32.36 1.81 -14.74
C ALA A 401 30.94 1.51 -14.26
N LEU A 402 30.80 0.74 -13.19
CA LEU A 402 29.50 0.39 -12.60
C LEU A 402 28.75 1.63 -12.04
N CYS A 403 29.45 2.48 -11.29
CA CYS A 403 28.88 3.72 -10.76
C CYS A 403 28.42 4.68 -11.86
N ALA A 404 29.17 4.76 -12.96
CA ALA A 404 28.82 5.63 -14.08
C ALA A 404 27.64 5.14 -14.92
N SER A 405 27.36 3.84 -14.90
CA SER A 405 26.32 3.25 -15.76
C SER A 405 24.88 3.64 -15.35
N ASN A 406 24.68 4.08 -14.11
CA ASN A 406 23.36 4.37 -13.50
C ASN A 406 22.28 3.29 -13.77
N ARG A 407 22.71 2.05 -13.98
CA ARG A 407 21.87 0.88 -14.25
C ARG A 407 22.31 -0.28 -13.37
N THR A 408 21.36 -1.12 -13.00
CA THR A 408 21.66 -2.37 -12.31
C THR A 408 22.41 -3.31 -13.26
N ASP A 409 23.60 -3.75 -12.83
CA ASP A 409 24.38 -4.76 -13.57
C ASP A 409 23.93 -6.15 -13.10
N TYR A 410 23.21 -6.85 -13.98
CA TYR A 410 22.66 -8.17 -13.67
C TYR A 410 23.71 -9.28 -13.67
N ASP A 411 24.82 -9.09 -14.40
CA ASP A 411 25.92 -10.05 -14.42
C ASP A 411 26.68 -9.99 -13.09
N LEU A 412 26.95 -8.78 -12.56
CA LEU A 412 27.48 -8.62 -11.22
C LEU A 412 26.55 -9.22 -10.17
N LEU A 413 25.25 -9.02 -10.30
CA LEU A 413 24.25 -9.61 -9.38
C LEU A 413 24.34 -11.14 -9.40
N ALA A 414 24.43 -11.77 -10.57
CA ALA A 414 24.58 -13.21 -10.72
C ALA A 414 25.87 -13.72 -10.06
N HIS A 415 27.00 -13.01 -10.24
CA HIS A 415 28.27 -13.34 -9.59
C HIS A 415 28.19 -13.20 -8.06
N THR A 416 27.48 -12.17 -7.58
CA THR A 416 27.26 -11.95 -6.14
C THR A 416 26.46 -13.09 -5.51
N VAL A 417 25.36 -13.50 -6.16
CA VAL A 417 24.55 -14.64 -5.71
C VAL A 417 25.37 -15.94 -5.69
N ALA A 418 26.11 -16.23 -6.76
CA ALA A 418 26.96 -17.41 -6.82
C ALA A 418 28.05 -17.41 -5.72
N TYR A 419 28.63 -16.25 -5.43
CA TYR A 419 29.58 -16.10 -4.33
C TYR A 419 28.91 -16.37 -2.96
N ALA A 420 27.74 -15.78 -2.73
CA ALA A 420 27.02 -15.97 -1.47
C ALA A 420 26.62 -17.44 -1.23
N MET A 421 26.13 -18.12 -2.28
CA MET A 421 25.79 -19.55 -2.21
C MET A 421 27.01 -20.42 -1.85
N LYS A 422 28.15 -20.23 -2.52
CA LYS A 422 29.40 -20.95 -2.20
C LYS A 422 29.90 -20.70 -0.79
N ARG A 423 29.59 -19.53 -0.21
CA ARG A 423 29.96 -19.21 1.17
C ARG A 423 29.01 -19.85 2.17
N ALA A 424 27.73 -19.90 1.86
CA ALA A 424 26.73 -20.58 2.69
C ALA A 424 27.03 -22.09 2.80
N GLU A 425 27.39 -22.75 1.70
CA GLU A 425 27.78 -24.18 1.68
C GLU A 425 29.03 -24.52 2.51
N LYS A 426 29.83 -23.51 2.90
CA LYS A 426 31.05 -23.73 3.72
C LYS A 426 30.82 -23.49 5.22
N VAL A 427 29.62 -23.08 5.62
CA VAL A 427 29.27 -22.74 7.00
C VAL A 427 28.49 -23.87 7.65
N ASP A 428 27.98 -24.86 6.89
CA ASP A 428 27.43 -26.12 7.35
C ASP A 428 28.58 -27.18 7.48
#